data_3eb10947db30a37424920421c44603ce
#
_entry.id   3eb10947db30a37424920421c44603ce
#
_cell.length_a   1.000
_cell.length_b   1.000
_cell.length_c   1.000
_cell.angle_alpha   90.00
_cell.angle_beta   90.00
_cell.angle_gamma   90.00
#
_symmetry.space_group_name_H-M   'P 1'
#
loop_
_entity.id
_entity.type
_entity.pdbx_description
1 polymer ?
#
loop_
_entity_poly.entity_id
_entity_poly.type
_entity_poly.pdbx_seq_one_letter_code
_entity_poly.pdbx_strand_id
1 'polypeptide(L)'
;MPEDLPIYSESMLRTRLQFADLERLKRFDTTPIWEKSDALIEQFEGGANVRRAREAIQEVTKAGLLQIHSIVFGGKLRQHAIQPLFRGQDCPDPEFIDRSLDNLFNWFTAESVAEIHPIERAALMLTRVADIWPFDAGNLTVAILSGNVILRQSGFPPFFVLPEHKREFTTVIAQAITIETQPIVNAIYKTIKRELEALASG
;
A
#
# COMPACT_ATOMS: atom_id res chain seq x y z
N MET A 1 10.54 38.76 -11.07
CA MET A 1 10.48 38.05 -9.78
C MET A 1 10.62 36.59 -10.10
N PRO A 2 11.63 35.84 -9.67
CA PRO A 2 11.66 34.41 -9.88
C PRO A 2 10.56 33.78 -9.03
N GLU A 3 9.73 32.93 -9.68
CA GLU A 3 8.73 32.14 -9.03
C GLU A 3 9.41 31.28 -7.95
N ASP A 4 8.87 31.31 -6.74
CA ASP A 4 9.33 30.50 -5.62
C ASP A 4 9.22 29.01 -6.00
N LEU A 5 10.34 28.43 -6.39
CA LEU A 5 10.45 27.00 -6.54
C LEU A 5 10.13 26.34 -5.19
N PRO A 6 9.25 25.34 -5.13
CA PRO A 6 8.92 24.69 -3.89
C PRO A 6 10.21 24.18 -3.22
N ILE A 7 10.42 24.59 -1.97
CA ILE A 7 11.56 24.16 -1.17
C ILE A 7 11.37 22.68 -0.84
N TYR A 8 11.90 21.81 -1.69
CA TYR A 8 11.98 20.39 -1.39
C TYR A 8 13.03 20.16 -0.30
N SER A 9 12.67 19.45 0.75
CA SER A 9 13.66 18.99 1.73
C SER A 9 14.68 18.08 1.02
N GLU A 10 15.93 18.06 1.51
CA GLU A 10 16.99 17.21 0.94
C GLU A 10 16.58 15.72 0.89
N SER A 11 15.79 15.26 1.88
CA SER A 11 15.23 13.92 1.92
C SER A 11 14.25 13.64 0.76
N MET A 12 13.41 14.60 0.42
CA MET A 12 12.46 14.47 -0.72
C MET A 12 13.21 14.43 -2.06
N LEU A 13 14.27 15.23 -2.22
CA LEU A 13 15.10 15.19 -3.42
C LEU A 13 15.85 13.85 -3.55
N ARG A 14 16.39 13.32 -2.47
CA ARG A 14 17.03 11.99 -2.46
C ARG A 14 16.05 10.88 -2.83
N THR A 15 14.84 10.92 -2.28
CA THR A 15 13.78 9.95 -2.60
C THR A 15 13.39 10.00 -4.08
N ARG A 16 13.25 11.20 -4.66
CA ARG A 16 12.94 11.36 -6.09
C ARG A 16 14.06 10.85 -7.01
N LEU A 17 15.32 11.06 -6.65
CA LEU A 17 16.46 10.51 -7.40
C LEU A 17 16.50 8.99 -7.35
N GLN A 18 16.14 8.39 -6.20
CA GLN A 18 16.03 6.93 -6.07
C GLN A 18 14.93 6.35 -6.98
N PHE A 19 13.78 7.04 -7.09
CA PHE A 19 12.70 6.56 -7.96
C PHE A 19 13.04 6.62 -9.45
N ALA A 20 13.89 7.56 -9.87
CA ALA A 20 14.33 7.65 -11.27
C ALA A 20 15.04 6.37 -11.76
N ASP A 21 15.77 5.68 -10.89
CA ASP A 21 16.40 4.41 -11.22
C ASP A 21 15.37 3.29 -11.44
N LEU A 22 14.31 3.27 -10.65
CA LEU A 22 13.21 2.30 -10.81
C LEU A 22 12.45 2.52 -12.12
N GLU A 23 12.25 3.76 -12.54
CA GLU A 23 11.58 4.09 -13.81
C GLU A 23 12.32 3.46 -15.01
N ARG A 24 13.67 3.40 -14.97
CA ARG A 24 14.48 2.76 -16.03
C ARG A 24 14.32 1.25 -16.05
N LEU A 25 13.99 0.63 -14.93
CA LEU A 25 13.84 -0.82 -14.79
C LEU A 25 12.43 -1.32 -15.09
N LYS A 26 11.43 -0.45 -15.25
CA LYS A 26 10.04 -0.82 -15.56
C LYS A 26 9.85 -1.56 -16.89
N ARG A 27 10.83 -1.54 -17.79
CA ARG A 27 10.78 -2.18 -19.12
C ARG A 27 10.70 -3.71 -19.08
N PHE A 28 10.98 -4.34 -17.94
CA PHE A 28 10.95 -5.78 -17.80
C PHE A 28 9.52 -6.29 -17.60
N ASP A 29 9.26 -7.52 -18.08
CA ASP A 29 8.00 -8.22 -17.76
C ASP A 29 7.94 -8.55 -16.27
N THR A 30 7.02 -7.94 -15.56
CA THR A 30 6.85 -8.11 -14.11
C THR A 30 5.87 -9.23 -13.75
N THR A 31 5.33 -9.96 -14.73
CA THR A 31 4.37 -11.06 -14.49
C THR A 31 4.86 -12.09 -13.47
N PRO A 32 6.12 -12.57 -13.52
CA PRO A 32 6.61 -13.53 -12.54
C PRO A 32 6.65 -12.98 -11.11
N ILE A 33 6.88 -11.67 -10.95
CA ILE A 33 6.89 -11.02 -9.63
C ILE A 33 5.45 -10.98 -9.07
N TRP A 34 4.46 -10.71 -9.92
CA TRP A 34 3.05 -10.71 -9.53
C TRP A 34 2.59 -12.10 -9.05
N GLU A 35 2.95 -13.16 -9.75
CA GLU A 35 2.62 -14.54 -9.36
C GLU A 35 3.27 -14.93 -8.02
N LYS A 36 4.54 -14.60 -7.84
CA LYS A 36 5.26 -14.77 -6.57
C LYS A 36 4.58 -14.00 -5.42
N SER A 37 4.21 -12.77 -5.68
CA SER A 37 3.55 -11.87 -4.73
C SER A 37 2.21 -12.42 -4.25
N ASP A 38 1.37 -12.92 -5.17
CA ASP A 38 0.05 -13.47 -4.84
C ASP A 38 0.17 -14.57 -3.78
N ALA A 39 1.08 -15.51 -3.96
CA ALA A 39 1.31 -16.61 -3.01
C ALA A 39 1.82 -16.13 -1.64
N LEU A 40 2.72 -15.13 -1.62
CA LEU A 40 3.26 -14.57 -0.38
C LEU A 40 2.22 -13.76 0.39
N ILE A 41 1.37 -13.01 -0.32
CA ILE A 41 0.29 -12.24 0.29
C ILE A 41 -0.79 -13.18 0.86
N GLU A 42 -1.11 -14.30 0.21
CA GLU A 42 -2.02 -15.32 0.76
C GLU A 42 -1.52 -15.89 2.09
N GLN A 43 -0.22 -16.11 2.22
CA GLN A 43 0.39 -16.61 3.44
C GLN A 43 0.47 -15.57 4.56
N PHE A 44 0.40 -14.29 4.25
CA PHE A 44 0.67 -13.20 5.20
C PHE A 44 -0.34 -13.15 6.36
N GLU A 45 -1.65 -13.20 6.07
CA GLU A 45 -2.74 -13.22 7.05
C GLU A 45 -3.73 -14.37 6.82
N GLY A 46 -3.38 -15.37 6.01
CA GLY A 46 -4.21 -16.55 5.77
C GLY A 46 -5.38 -16.29 4.81
N GLY A 47 -5.28 -15.29 3.95
CA GLY A 47 -6.25 -15.03 2.89
C GLY A 47 -6.19 -16.09 1.78
N ALA A 48 -7.20 -16.08 0.91
CA ALA A 48 -7.25 -16.93 -0.28
C ALA A 48 -7.70 -16.11 -1.50
N ASN A 49 -7.47 -16.64 -2.70
CA ASN A 49 -7.91 -15.98 -3.95
C ASN A 49 -7.28 -14.59 -4.21
N VAL A 50 -6.09 -14.31 -3.70
CA VAL A 50 -5.40 -13.02 -3.87
C VAL A 50 -5.25 -12.68 -5.35
N ARG A 51 -4.85 -13.64 -6.19
CA ARG A 51 -4.78 -13.46 -7.64
C ARG A 51 -6.12 -13.00 -8.23
N ARG A 52 -7.23 -13.64 -7.84
CA ARG A 52 -8.57 -13.26 -8.31
C ARG A 52 -8.94 -11.83 -7.88
N ALA A 53 -8.61 -11.45 -6.64
CA ALA A 53 -8.84 -10.08 -6.16
C ALA A 53 -8.02 -9.08 -6.98
N ARG A 54 -6.74 -9.37 -7.22
CA ARG A 54 -5.87 -8.53 -8.04
C ARG A 54 -6.38 -8.35 -9.48
N GLU A 55 -6.90 -9.40 -10.09
CA GLU A 55 -7.44 -9.35 -11.46
C GLU A 55 -8.77 -8.61 -11.53
N ALA A 56 -9.60 -8.73 -10.51
CA ALA A 56 -10.93 -8.10 -10.47
C ALA A 56 -10.88 -6.59 -10.21
N ILE A 57 -9.89 -6.09 -9.48
CA ILE A 57 -9.83 -4.70 -9.05
C ILE A 57 -8.89 -3.90 -9.96
N GLN A 58 -9.45 -2.97 -10.71
CA GLN A 58 -8.69 -2.14 -11.64
C GLN A 58 -8.39 -0.73 -11.09
N GLU A 59 -9.18 -0.25 -10.13
CA GLU A 59 -9.10 1.11 -9.59
C GLU A 59 -9.09 1.12 -8.07
N VAL A 60 -8.41 2.12 -7.52
CA VAL A 60 -8.36 2.37 -6.07
C VAL A 60 -9.59 3.17 -5.67
N THR A 61 -10.62 2.45 -5.22
CA THR A 61 -11.88 3.02 -4.76
C THR A 61 -12.33 2.33 -3.47
N LYS A 62 -13.25 2.95 -2.71
CA LYS A 62 -13.90 2.31 -1.54
C LYS A 62 -14.53 0.97 -1.94
N ALA A 63 -15.27 0.94 -3.05
CA ALA A 63 -15.88 -0.28 -3.55
C ALA A 63 -14.82 -1.35 -3.88
N GLY A 64 -13.72 -0.97 -4.51
CA GLY A 64 -12.59 -1.85 -4.80
C GLY A 64 -11.96 -2.43 -3.52
N LEU A 65 -11.74 -1.61 -2.49
CA LEU A 65 -11.20 -2.06 -1.20
C LEU A 65 -12.13 -3.09 -0.54
N LEU A 66 -13.44 -2.83 -0.49
CA LEU A 66 -14.44 -3.75 0.04
C LEU A 66 -14.50 -5.06 -0.77
N GLN A 67 -14.38 -4.97 -2.09
CA GLN A 67 -14.35 -6.12 -2.97
C GLN A 67 -13.09 -6.97 -2.78
N ILE A 68 -11.91 -6.36 -2.60
CA ILE A 68 -10.68 -7.08 -2.24
C ILE A 68 -10.92 -7.94 -1.00
N HIS A 69 -11.42 -7.33 0.08
CA HIS A 69 -11.68 -8.04 1.32
C HIS A 69 -12.72 -9.15 1.13
N SER A 70 -13.81 -8.88 0.43
CA SER A 70 -14.86 -9.87 0.14
C SER A 70 -14.32 -11.10 -0.62
N ILE A 71 -13.45 -10.89 -1.62
CA ILE A 71 -12.87 -12.00 -2.40
C ILE A 71 -11.87 -12.80 -1.57
N VAL A 72 -11.02 -12.14 -0.76
CA VAL A 72 -9.89 -12.78 -0.08
C VAL A 72 -10.30 -13.40 1.26
N PHE A 73 -11.20 -12.75 2.00
CA PHE A 73 -11.60 -13.17 3.35
C PHE A 73 -13.10 -13.48 3.48
N GLY A 74 -13.93 -13.13 2.49
CA GLY A 74 -15.38 -13.37 2.50
C GLY A 74 -16.15 -12.51 3.50
N GLY A 75 -15.52 -11.48 4.08
CA GLY A 75 -16.08 -10.70 5.19
C GLY A 75 -16.71 -9.37 4.81
N LYS A 76 -17.09 -8.65 5.86
CA LYS A 76 -17.68 -7.32 5.82
C LYS A 76 -16.89 -6.39 6.74
N LEU A 77 -17.27 -5.12 6.78
CA LEU A 77 -16.78 -4.18 7.79
C LEU A 77 -17.06 -4.72 9.20
N ARG A 78 -16.11 -4.56 10.12
CA ARG A 78 -16.29 -4.95 11.52
C ARG A 78 -17.46 -4.21 12.15
N GLN A 79 -18.15 -4.91 13.04
CA GLN A 79 -19.36 -4.43 13.71
C GLN A 79 -19.13 -4.17 15.21
N HIS A 80 -17.89 -4.29 15.68
CA HIS A 80 -17.52 -4.06 17.08
C HIS A 80 -16.30 -3.13 17.18
N ALA A 81 -16.21 -2.41 18.29
CA ALA A 81 -15.04 -1.60 18.61
C ALA A 81 -13.85 -2.52 18.92
N ILE A 82 -12.67 -2.06 18.55
CA ILE A 82 -11.42 -2.75 18.84
C ILE A 82 -10.45 -1.80 19.55
N GLN A 83 -9.53 -2.37 20.31
CA GLN A 83 -8.43 -1.60 20.86
C GLN A 83 -7.39 -1.38 19.75
N PRO A 84 -6.80 -0.17 19.64
CA PRO A 84 -5.71 0.10 18.72
C PRO A 84 -4.57 -0.91 18.88
N LEU A 85 -4.11 -1.48 17.78
CA LEU A 85 -2.96 -2.39 17.76
C LEU A 85 -1.63 -1.65 17.75
N PHE A 86 -1.66 -0.42 17.23
CA PHE A 86 -0.50 0.46 17.16
C PHE A 86 -0.79 1.74 17.93
N ARG A 87 0.26 2.27 18.58
CA ARG A 87 0.15 3.56 19.25
C ARG A 87 -0.26 4.65 18.24
N GLY A 88 -1.27 5.45 18.58
CA GLY A 88 -1.76 6.55 17.73
C GLY A 88 -2.61 6.12 16.54
N GLN A 89 -2.96 4.84 16.42
CA GLN A 89 -3.91 4.34 15.43
C GLN A 89 -5.30 4.88 15.70
N ASP A 90 -6.02 5.30 14.65
CA ASP A 90 -7.35 5.89 14.77
C ASP A 90 -8.42 4.86 15.16
N CYS A 91 -8.47 3.71 14.48
CA CYS A 91 -9.43 2.64 14.73
C CYS A 91 -10.85 3.16 15.05
N PRO A 92 -11.51 3.89 14.15
CA PRO A 92 -12.81 4.50 14.42
C PRO A 92 -13.84 3.47 14.91
N ASP A 93 -14.81 3.92 15.72
CA ASP A 93 -15.93 3.07 16.10
C ASP A 93 -16.68 2.55 14.86
N PRO A 94 -17.33 1.37 14.94
CA PRO A 94 -17.95 0.71 13.78
C PRO A 94 -18.86 1.61 12.95
N GLU A 95 -19.64 2.47 13.61
CA GLU A 95 -20.56 3.41 12.95
C GLU A 95 -19.87 4.48 12.10
N PHE A 96 -18.57 4.75 12.37
CA PHE A 96 -17.77 5.75 11.65
C PHE A 96 -16.85 5.17 10.59
N ILE A 97 -16.68 3.85 10.51
CA ILE A 97 -15.77 3.20 9.54
C ILE A 97 -16.12 3.60 8.11
N ASP A 98 -17.40 3.51 7.76
CA ASP A 98 -17.87 3.81 6.41
C ASP A 98 -17.54 5.25 6.01
N ARG A 99 -17.77 6.21 6.93
CA ARG A 99 -17.41 7.62 6.75
C ARG A 99 -15.90 7.84 6.68
N SER A 100 -15.13 7.12 7.51
CA SER A 100 -13.65 7.22 7.48
C SER A 100 -13.09 6.75 6.15
N LEU A 101 -13.66 5.68 5.59
CA LEU A 101 -13.33 5.22 4.24
C LEU A 101 -13.73 6.24 3.17
N ASP A 102 -14.92 6.84 3.25
CA ASP A 102 -15.32 7.90 2.32
C ASP A 102 -14.34 9.08 2.37
N ASN A 103 -13.96 9.53 3.56
CA ASN A 103 -12.99 10.60 3.74
C ASN A 103 -11.62 10.23 3.13
N LEU A 104 -11.16 8.98 3.34
CA LEU A 104 -9.93 8.48 2.76
C LEU A 104 -9.96 8.56 1.23
N PHE A 105 -10.99 8.01 0.60
CA PHE A 105 -11.06 7.95 -0.86
C PHE A 105 -11.33 9.32 -1.49
N ASN A 106 -12.11 10.18 -0.85
CA ASN A 106 -12.29 11.57 -1.29
C ASN A 106 -10.96 12.35 -1.25
N TRP A 107 -10.17 12.20 -0.18
CA TRP A 107 -8.85 12.80 -0.09
C TRP A 107 -7.89 12.20 -1.14
N PHE A 108 -7.95 10.90 -1.36
CA PHE A 108 -7.04 10.19 -2.26
C PHE A 108 -7.24 10.55 -3.74
N THR A 109 -8.44 11.02 -4.10
CA THR A 109 -8.77 11.51 -5.46
C THR A 109 -8.43 12.98 -5.66
N ALA A 110 -7.99 13.71 -4.63
CA ALA A 110 -7.58 15.10 -4.76
C ALA A 110 -6.39 15.24 -5.71
N GLU A 111 -6.35 16.31 -6.50
CA GLU A 111 -5.31 16.58 -7.50
C GLU A 111 -3.90 16.56 -6.89
N SER A 112 -3.75 17.19 -5.71
CA SER A 112 -2.48 17.21 -4.99
C SER A 112 -1.94 15.82 -4.62
N VAL A 113 -2.82 14.84 -4.41
CA VAL A 113 -2.43 13.44 -4.16
C VAL A 113 -2.12 12.71 -5.47
N ALA A 114 -2.79 13.06 -6.55
CA ALA A 114 -2.53 12.48 -7.87
C ALA A 114 -1.12 12.80 -8.39
N GLU A 115 -0.54 13.93 -8.01
CA GLU A 115 0.81 14.36 -8.36
C GLU A 115 1.93 13.65 -7.57
N ILE A 116 1.59 13.00 -6.45
CA ILE A 116 2.55 12.26 -5.63
C ILE A 116 3.04 11.01 -6.38
N HIS A 117 4.33 10.68 -6.23
CA HIS A 117 4.90 9.50 -6.88
C HIS A 117 4.13 8.20 -6.50
N PRO A 118 3.90 7.27 -7.44
CA PRO A 118 3.10 6.06 -7.20
C PRO A 118 3.53 5.22 -5.99
N ILE A 119 4.83 5.13 -5.70
CA ILE A 119 5.36 4.42 -4.52
C ILE A 119 4.92 5.11 -3.22
N GLU A 120 4.98 6.43 -3.18
CA GLU A 120 4.52 7.21 -2.02
C GLU A 120 2.99 7.12 -1.88
N ARG A 121 2.25 7.18 -2.98
CA ARG A 121 0.79 6.98 -2.98
C ARG A 121 0.40 5.59 -2.47
N ALA A 122 1.12 4.54 -2.89
CA ALA A 122 0.90 3.18 -2.40
C ALA A 122 1.19 3.08 -0.89
N ALA A 123 2.26 3.73 -0.41
CA ALA A 123 2.59 3.80 1.02
C ALA A 123 1.50 4.52 1.83
N LEU A 124 1.00 5.64 1.33
CA LEU A 124 -0.10 6.40 1.95
C LEU A 124 -1.38 5.57 2.02
N MET A 125 -1.78 4.92 0.92
CA MET A 125 -2.97 4.05 0.90
C MET A 125 -2.84 2.93 1.92
N LEU A 126 -1.71 2.23 1.93
CA LEU A 126 -1.43 1.14 2.85
C LEU A 126 -1.50 1.60 4.31
N THR A 127 -0.86 2.74 4.64
CA THR A 127 -0.84 3.29 5.99
C THR A 127 -2.24 3.70 6.45
N ARG A 128 -3.02 4.37 5.60
CA ARG A 128 -4.37 4.84 5.96
C ARG A 128 -5.38 3.72 6.12
N VAL A 129 -5.31 2.67 5.30
CA VAL A 129 -6.16 1.49 5.49
C VAL A 129 -5.79 0.77 6.79
N ALA A 130 -4.49 0.65 7.10
CA ALA A 130 -4.01 0.09 8.37
C ALA A 130 -4.40 0.94 9.59
N ASP A 131 -4.49 2.27 9.44
CA ASP A 131 -4.91 3.19 10.50
C ASP A 131 -6.40 3.04 10.84
N ILE A 132 -7.26 2.99 9.83
CA ILE A 132 -8.72 2.81 9.98
C ILE A 132 -9.06 1.40 10.51
N TRP A 133 -8.31 0.39 10.10
CA TRP A 133 -8.53 -1.03 10.48
C TRP A 133 -9.99 -1.49 10.29
N PRO A 134 -10.52 -1.44 9.06
CA PRO A 134 -11.97 -1.51 8.83
C PRO A 134 -12.57 -2.91 8.98
N PHE A 135 -11.79 -3.98 9.07
CA PHE A 135 -12.27 -5.36 9.05
C PHE A 135 -11.89 -6.11 10.33
N ASP A 136 -12.55 -7.25 10.58
CA ASP A 136 -12.23 -8.13 11.70
C ASP A 136 -10.88 -8.86 11.50
N ALA A 137 -10.52 -9.16 10.25
CA ALA A 137 -9.28 -9.82 9.87
C ALA A 137 -8.80 -9.33 8.49
N GLY A 138 -7.53 -9.55 8.17
CA GLY A 138 -6.98 -9.31 6.83
C GLY A 138 -6.73 -7.84 6.49
N ASN A 139 -6.69 -6.95 7.49
CA ASN A 139 -6.53 -5.52 7.25
C ASN A 139 -5.21 -5.16 6.56
N LEU A 140 -4.10 -5.77 6.96
CA LEU A 140 -2.80 -5.51 6.34
C LEU A 140 -2.71 -6.11 4.93
N THR A 141 -3.29 -7.28 4.71
CA THR A 141 -3.41 -7.87 3.37
C THR A 141 -4.20 -6.97 2.42
N VAL A 142 -5.35 -6.47 2.86
CA VAL A 142 -6.18 -5.54 2.07
C VAL A 142 -5.44 -4.22 1.83
N ALA A 143 -4.74 -3.70 2.82
CA ALA A 143 -3.91 -2.51 2.70
C ALA A 143 -2.80 -2.69 1.65
N ILE A 144 -2.07 -3.81 1.68
CA ILE A 144 -1.04 -4.16 0.68
C ILE A 144 -1.65 -4.27 -0.72
N LEU A 145 -2.75 -5.00 -0.87
CA LEU A 145 -3.41 -5.17 -2.16
C LEU A 145 -3.93 -3.85 -2.73
N SER A 146 -4.48 -2.96 -1.90
CA SER A 146 -4.91 -1.63 -2.33
C SER A 146 -3.73 -0.76 -2.80
N GLY A 147 -2.60 -0.81 -2.11
CA GLY A 147 -1.35 -0.17 -2.56
C GLY A 147 -0.84 -0.76 -3.88
N ASN A 148 -0.96 -2.08 -4.04
CA ASN A 148 -0.55 -2.78 -5.26
C ASN A 148 -1.41 -2.44 -6.49
N VAL A 149 -2.67 -2.06 -6.32
CA VAL A 149 -3.48 -1.51 -7.44
C VAL A 149 -2.81 -0.25 -7.99
N ILE A 150 -2.34 0.66 -7.12
CA ILE A 150 -1.66 1.89 -7.52
C ILE A 150 -0.35 1.58 -8.26
N LEU A 151 0.45 0.67 -7.70
CA LEU A 151 1.72 0.26 -8.31
C LEU A 151 1.49 -0.33 -9.70
N ARG A 152 0.51 -1.22 -9.86
CA ARG A 152 0.16 -1.83 -11.14
C ARG A 152 -0.28 -0.82 -12.18
N GLN A 153 -1.18 0.12 -11.82
CA GLN A 153 -1.62 1.18 -12.71
C GLN A 153 -0.47 2.05 -13.22
N SER A 154 0.60 2.14 -12.44
CA SER A 154 1.79 2.93 -12.76
C SER A 154 2.93 2.10 -13.37
N GLY A 155 2.69 0.80 -13.67
CA GLY A 155 3.67 -0.10 -14.29
C GLY A 155 4.77 -0.59 -13.35
N PHE A 156 4.62 -0.43 -12.04
CA PHE A 156 5.54 -1.00 -11.06
C PHE A 156 5.17 -2.44 -10.68
N PRO A 157 6.15 -3.29 -10.31
CA PRO A 157 5.86 -4.58 -9.71
C PRO A 157 5.20 -4.42 -8.33
N PRO A 158 4.59 -5.50 -7.79
CA PRO A 158 3.91 -5.46 -6.51
C PRO A 158 4.88 -5.30 -5.34
N PHE A 159 4.38 -4.72 -4.27
CA PHE A 159 4.94 -4.83 -2.94
C PHE A 159 4.39 -6.08 -2.24
N PHE A 160 5.24 -6.78 -1.53
CA PHE A 160 4.89 -7.90 -0.66
C PHE A 160 5.89 -8.02 0.48
N VAL A 161 5.50 -8.73 1.53
CA VAL A 161 6.32 -8.96 2.72
C VAL A 161 6.73 -10.42 2.77
N LEU A 162 8.03 -10.67 2.85
CA LEU A 162 8.54 -12.03 3.08
C LEU A 162 8.18 -12.49 4.50
N PRO A 163 7.90 -13.79 4.71
CA PRO A 163 7.51 -14.32 6.02
C PRO A 163 8.47 -13.93 7.14
N GLU A 164 9.77 -13.98 6.89
CA GLU A 164 10.83 -13.59 7.83
C GLU A 164 10.83 -12.10 8.20
N HIS A 165 10.28 -11.22 7.34
CA HIS A 165 10.20 -9.78 7.56
C HIS A 165 8.84 -9.30 8.11
N LYS A 166 7.93 -10.21 8.43
CA LYS A 166 6.58 -9.85 8.93
C LYS A 166 6.64 -8.97 10.18
N ARG A 167 7.51 -9.29 11.13
CA ARG A 167 7.68 -8.52 12.37
C ARG A 167 8.26 -7.13 12.10
N GLU A 168 9.25 -7.04 11.22
CA GLU A 168 9.83 -5.76 10.82
C GLU A 168 8.79 -4.86 10.14
N PHE A 169 8.02 -5.44 9.23
CA PHE A 169 6.95 -4.72 8.54
C PHE A 169 5.89 -4.18 9.51
N THR A 170 5.49 -4.95 10.54
CA THR A 170 4.56 -4.47 11.57
C THR A 170 5.12 -3.25 12.31
N THR A 171 6.42 -3.24 12.61
CA THR A 171 7.09 -2.07 13.20
C THR A 171 7.08 -0.87 12.26
N VAL A 172 7.36 -1.08 10.99
CA VAL A 172 7.34 -0.03 9.96
C VAL A 172 5.95 0.59 9.81
N ILE A 173 4.88 -0.22 9.85
CA ILE A 173 3.49 0.29 9.83
C ILE A 173 3.20 1.12 11.08
N ALA A 174 3.58 0.65 12.27
CA ALA A 174 3.39 1.41 13.50
C ALA A 174 4.07 2.79 13.46
N GLN A 175 5.28 2.86 12.91
CA GLN A 175 5.99 4.13 12.70
C GLN A 175 5.26 5.01 11.69
N ALA A 176 4.80 4.45 10.56
CA ALA A 176 4.12 5.19 9.52
C ALA A 176 2.80 5.81 9.99
N ILE A 177 2.07 5.14 10.88
CA ILE A 177 0.83 5.67 11.47
C ILE A 177 1.11 6.86 12.40
N THR A 178 2.19 6.80 13.19
CA THR A 178 2.39 7.76 14.30
C THR A 178 3.33 8.91 13.98
N ILE A 179 4.31 8.73 13.09
CA ILE A 179 5.42 9.68 12.96
C ILE A 179 5.56 10.16 11.51
N GLU A 180 5.91 9.24 10.61
CA GLU A 180 6.20 9.58 9.22
C GLU A 180 6.02 8.37 8.29
N THR A 181 5.63 8.61 7.05
CA THR A 181 5.43 7.55 6.05
C THR A 181 6.72 7.07 5.38
N GLN A 182 7.85 7.76 5.56
CA GLN A 182 9.10 7.43 4.89
C GLN A 182 9.59 5.99 5.11
N PRO A 183 9.47 5.37 6.31
CA PRO A 183 9.84 3.97 6.51
C PRO A 183 9.08 3.01 5.60
N ILE A 184 7.77 3.20 5.39
CA ILE A 184 6.99 2.33 4.50
C ILE A 184 7.29 2.61 3.03
N VAL A 185 7.54 3.85 2.64
CA VAL A 185 8.01 4.22 1.31
C VAL A 185 9.32 3.49 0.99
N ASN A 186 10.27 3.49 1.93
CA ASN A 186 11.54 2.79 1.79
C ASN A 186 11.38 1.27 1.71
N ALA A 187 10.45 0.68 2.46
CA ALA A 187 10.16 -0.76 2.40
C ALA A 187 9.62 -1.16 1.02
N ILE A 188 8.66 -0.40 0.48
CA ILE A 188 8.12 -0.60 -0.87
C ILE A 188 9.22 -0.43 -1.92
N TYR A 189 9.97 0.65 -1.86
CA TYR A 189 11.08 0.93 -2.78
C TYR A 189 12.10 -0.22 -2.81
N LYS A 190 12.58 -0.67 -1.64
CA LYS A 190 13.57 -1.75 -1.54
C LYS A 190 13.05 -3.06 -2.12
N THR A 191 11.79 -3.40 -1.87
CA THR A 191 11.17 -4.60 -2.43
C THR A 191 11.12 -4.53 -3.96
N ILE A 192 10.59 -3.44 -4.51
CA ILE A 192 10.48 -3.23 -5.96
C ILE A 192 11.87 -3.26 -6.61
N LYS A 193 12.83 -2.56 -6.03
CA LYS A 193 14.20 -2.50 -6.57
C LYS A 193 14.83 -3.88 -6.62
N ARG A 194 14.79 -4.63 -5.54
CA ARG A 194 15.34 -6.00 -5.46
C ARG A 194 14.75 -6.91 -6.54
N GLU A 195 13.43 -6.89 -6.70
CA GLU A 195 12.77 -7.75 -7.68
C GLU A 195 13.10 -7.35 -9.14
N LEU A 196 13.16 -6.05 -9.42
CA LEU A 196 13.54 -5.56 -10.75
C LEU A 196 15.01 -5.82 -11.08
N GLU A 197 15.92 -5.66 -10.13
CA GLU A 197 17.34 -5.99 -10.29
C GLU A 197 17.55 -7.49 -10.54
N ALA A 198 16.78 -8.34 -9.85
CA ALA A 198 16.81 -9.78 -10.08
C ALA A 198 16.39 -10.14 -11.52
N LEU A 199 15.31 -9.52 -12.03
CA LEU A 199 14.88 -9.69 -13.43
C LEU A 199 15.91 -9.18 -14.45
N ALA A 200 16.64 -8.12 -14.11
CA ALA A 200 17.64 -7.53 -15.00
C ALA A 200 18.94 -8.36 -15.08
N SER A 201 19.16 -9.25 -14.11
CA SER A 201 20.38 -10.05 -13.96
C SER A 201 20.26 -11.48 -14.49
N GLY A 202 19.05 -11.94 -14.79
CA GLY A 202 18.75 -13.27 -15.34
C GLY A 202 18.47 -13.23 -16.81
#